data_fbe895b821632a9df3b630960229b184
#
_entry.id   fbe895b821632a9df3b630960229b184
#
_cell.length_a   1.000
_cell.length_b   1.000
_cell.length_c   1.000
_cell.angle_alpha   90.00
_cell.angle_beta   90.00
_cell.angle_gamma   90.00
#
_symmetry.space_group_name_H-M   'P 1'
#
loop_
_entity.id
_entity.type
_entity.pdbx_description
1 polymer ?
#
loop_
_entity_poly.entity_id
_entity_poly.type
_entity_poly.pdbx_seq_one_letter_code
_entity_poly.pdbx_strand_id
1 'polypeptide(L)'
;MLGDSCACGAGTRFVAVTPPGDARPAFPDDIAHVNKIYEMHFGAPLIPEGYLALLNKVPDHDRMEEIVVGGAIVGAIRYLPNQHRWEALPRREAYHLMKPTKGFVIIHESAAHFIEDGASVLAPGVKEISDGISAGDEVFILTESGACAGVGRARVDSDTGRGMEKGSVVKTRKPLSSQFTPGTATWEDAVLANREHLNRAWAASGEFIHSVIEKNPDLPIAVSYSGGKDSLATLLMVLKHVGQVPLMYIDTGLEFEATEQNVTDISEKYDLFVHRISSGERFWEEFAKQGPPSQDQRWCCRVCKLEPIREYITEHFGECLSFIGQRKYESFSRMKNPRVWRNAYVKVQLSAAPIHNWTALHVWLTIFSEEAPYNTVYREQVDRIGCYMCPASDLATIENIKARYPTLWREWQEKMESYQAGLGLSEEWLHGGWRNKGRFEQTKTASEKQNSSQMDEDGCL
;
A
#
# COMPACT_ATOMS: atom_id res chain seq x y z
N MET A 1 7.33 16.05 -6.63
CA MET A 1 6.69 17.35 -6.29
C MET A 1 5.19 17.18 -6.30
N LEU A 2 4.49 17.85 -5.39
CA LEU A 2 3.02 17.85 -5.30
C LEU A 2 2.36 18.90 -6.17
N GLY A 3 3.06 19.96 -6.54
CA GLY A 3 2.54 21.10 -7.30
C GLY A 3 3.25 21.32 -8.62
N ASP A 4 2.80 22.33 -9.36
CA ASP A 4 3.30 22.68 -10.71
C ASP A 4 4.66 23.37 -10.68
N SER A 5 5.10 23.82 -9.52
CA SER A 5 6.39 24.50 -9.30
C SER A 5 7.05 24.07 -7.99
N CYS A 6 8.36 24.13 -8.00
CA CYS A 6 9.19 24.02 -6.80
C CYS A 6 9.23 25.36 -6.06
N ALA A 7 9.46 25.37 -4.76
CA ALA A 7 9.70 26.59 -3.98
C ALA A 7 10.86 27.43 -4.53
N CYS A 8 11.80 26.85 -5.29
CA CYS A 8 12.84 27.58 -6.00
C CYS A 8 12.37 28.26 -7.30
N GLY A 9 11.10 28.15 -7.67
CA GLY A 9 10.51 28.68 -8.89
C GLY A 9 10.66 27.80 -10.15
N ALA A 10 11.37 26.67 -10.07
CA ALA A 10 11.49 25.75 -11.20
C ALA A 10 10.17 24.99 -11.46
N GLY A 11 9.81 24.83 -12.72
CA GLY A 11 8.67 24.00 -13.13
C GLY A 11 8.88 22.54 -12.75
N THR A 12 7.79 21.84 -12.46
CA THR A 12 7.78 20.41 -12.14
C THR A 12 7.29 19.61 -13.34
N ARG A 13 7.58 18.31 -13.32
CA ARG A 13 7.09 17.37 -14.32
C ARG A 13 6.04 16.45 -13.74
N PHE A 14 5.03 16.16 -14.54
CA PHE A 14 4.02 15.19 -14.19
C PHE A 14 4.57 13.76 -14.39
N VAL A 15 4.39 12.91 -13.39
CA VAL A 15 4.67 11.47 -13.48
C VAL A 15 3.33 10.74 -13.45
N ALA A 16 2.98 10.12 -14.58
CA ALA A 16 1.73 9.39 -14.74
C ALA A 16 1.81 8.01 -14.06
N VAL A 17 1.67 7.97 -12.74
CA VAL A 17 1.56 6.71 -12.00
C VAL A 17 0.20 6.05 -12.23
N THR A 18 0.14 4.72 -12.08
CA THR A 18 -1.12 3.97 -12.21
C THR A 18 -2.11 4.37 -11.12
N PRO A 19 -3.39 4.67 -11.47
CA PRO A 19 -4.43 4.98 -10.48
C PRO A 19 -4.62 3.88 -9.43
N PRO A 20 -4.99 4.26 -8.16
CA PRO A 20 -5.46 5.58 -7.73
C PRO A 20 -4.39 6.65 -7.55
N GLY A 21 -3.09 6.32 -7.69
CA GLY A 21 -2.01 7.31 -7.66
C GLY A 21 -1.68 7.81 -6.25
N ASP A 22 -1.63 6.91 -5.28
CA ASP A 22 -1.37 7.22 -3.86
C ASP A 22 0.07 6.87 -3.47
N ALA A 23 1.04 7.44 -4.18
CA ALA A 23 2.46 7.16 -3.96
C ALA A 23 2.93 7.61 -2.57
N ARG A 24 3.69 6.74 -1.91
CA ARG A 24 4.28 6.94 -0.58
C ARG A 24 5.80 6.97 -0.65
N PRO A 25 6.50 7.57 0.34
CA PRO A 25 7.94 7.38 0.51
C PRO A 25 8.31 5.90 0.60
N ALA A 26 9.42 5.53 -0.03
CA ALA A 26 10.11 4.27 0.25
C ALA A 26 11.03 4.46 1.45
N PHE A 27 10.80 3.70 2.50
CA PHE A 27 11.66 3.66 3.68
C PHE A 27 12.89 2.76 3.44
N PRO A 28 13.92 2.79 4.30
CA PRO A 28 15.14 2.01 4.09
C PRO A 28 14.88 0.51 3.83
N ASP A 29 13.96 -0.11 4.57
CA ASP A 29 13.61 -1.52 4.37
C ASP A 29 12.87 -1.77 3.05
N ASP A 30 12.06 -0.82 2.58
CA ASP A 30 11.45 -0.89 1.25
C ASP A 30 12.52 -0.87 0.16
N ILE A 31 13.49 0.05 0.28
CA ILE A 31 14.62 0.18 -0.66
C ILE A 31 15.46 -1.09 -0.67
N ALA A 32 15.81 -1.61 0.52
CA ALA A 32 16.56 -2.86 0.65
C ALA A 32 15.81 -4.05 0.02
N HIS A 33 14.49 -4.12 0.21
CA HIS A 33 13.64 -5.15 -0.36
C HIS A 33 13.59 -5.07 -1.90
N VAL A 34 13.34 -3.87 -2.45
CA VAL A 34 13.37 -3.63 -3.90
C VAL A 34 14.72 -4.02 -4.49
N ASN A 35 15.81 -3.56 -3.87
CA ASN A 35 17.17 -3.83 -4.34
C ASN A 35 17.49 -5.33 -4.32
N LYS A 36 17.11 -6.05 -3.27
CA LYS A 36 17.26 -7.50 -3.18
C LYS A 36 16.53 -8.24 -4.31
N ILE A 37 15.29 -7.82 -4.63
CA ILE A 37 14.51 -8.41 -5.72
C ILE A 37 15.20 -8.17 -7.06
N TYR A 38 15.64 -6.93 -7.34
CA TYR A 38 16.32 -6.60 -8.59
C TYR A 38 17.67 -7.30 -8.73
N GLU A 39 18.44 -7.40 -7.63
CA GLU A 39 19.70 -8.14 -7.61
C GLU A 39 19.50 -9.63 -7.90
N MET A 40 18.45 -10.24 -7.35
CA MET A 40 18.10 -11.64 -7.66
C MET A 40 17.74 -11.86 -9.14
N HIS A 41 17.10 -10.88 -9.81
CA HIS A 41 16.66 -11.03 -11.18
C HIS A 41 17.69 -10.56 -12.20
N PHE A 42 18.40 -9.46 -11.90
CA PHE A 42 19.26 -8.77 -12.85
C PHE A 42 20.73 -8.65 -12.41
N GLY A 43 21.08 -9.15 -11.22
CA GLY A 43 22.43 -9.17 -10.69
C GLY A 43 22.96 -7.81 -10.22
N ALA A 44 22.10 -6.81 -10.07
CA ALA A 44 22.45 -5.49 -9.55
C ALA A 44 21.25 -4.85 -8.80
N PRO A 45 21.51 -4.07 -7.75
CA PRO A 45 20.46 -3.30 -7.06
C PRO A 45 19.93 -2.19 -7.97
N LEU A 46 18.62 -1.83 -7.80
CA LEU A 46 17.98 -0.81 -8.61
C LEU A 46 18.20 0.61 -8.10
N ILE A 47 18.01 0.83 -6.78
CA ILE A 47 17.98 2.16 -6.19
C ILE A 47 19.33 2.43 -5.51
N PRO A 48 20.16 3.34 -6.06
CA PRO A 48 21.43 3.70 -5.44
C PRO A 48 21.24 4.48 -4.13
N GLU A 49 22.27 4.49 -3.31
CA GLU A 49 22.29 5.27 -2.07
C GLU A 49 22.10 6.77 -2.35
N GLY A 50 21.35 7.44 -1.47
CA GLY A 50 21.07 8.88 -1.55
C GLY A 50 19.94 9.27 -2.52
N TYR A 51 19.36 8.33 -3.27
CA TYR A 51 18.18 8.62 -4.09
C TYR A 51 16.89 8.48 -3.29
N LEU A 52 16.01 9.47 -3.39
CA LEU A 52 14.63 9.33 -2.92
C LEU A 52 13.82 8.48 -3.88
N ALA A 53 13.08 7.54 -3.33
CA ALA A 53 12.15 6.71 -4.06
C ALA A 53 10.73 6.83 -3.51
N LEU A 54 9.73 6.74 -4.40
CA LEU A 54 8.34 6.59 -4.03
C LEU A 54 7.84 5.23 -4.52
N LEU A 55 6.93 4.64 -3.74
CA LEU A 55 6.22 3.42 -4.09
C LEU A 55 4.75 3.73 -4.30
N ASN A 56 4.23 3.40 -5.49
CA ASN A 56 2.83 3.57 -5.83
C ASN A 56 2.16 2.20 -5.92
N LYS A 57 1.24 1.93 -5.00
CA LYS A 57 0.50 0.66 -5.01
C LYS A 57 -0.45 0.61 -6.20
N VAL A 58 -0.36 -0.47 -6.95
CA VAL A 58 -1.13 -0.72 -8.17
C VAL A 58 -2.12 -1.85 -7.92
N PRO A 59 -3.37 -1.76 -8.40
CA PRO A 59 -4.30 -2.88 -8.37
C PRO A 59 -3.74 -4.09 -9.14
N ASP A 60 -3.59 -5.22 -8.44
CA ASP A 60 -3.18 -6.51 -9.00
C ASP A 60 -3.83 -7.63 -8.16
N HIS A 61 -3.53 -8.88 -8.47
CA HIS A 61 -4.00 -10.05 -7.72
C HIS A 61 -3.53 -10.05 -6.26
N ASP A 62 -2.32 -9.52 -6.01
CA ASP A 62 -1.78 -9.25 -4.68
C ASP A 62 -0.93 -7.96 -4.72
N ARG A 63 0.06 -7.80 -3.87
CA ARG A 63 0.86 -6.59 -3.78
C ARG A 63 1.70 -6.36 -5.04
N MET A 64 1.46 -5.22 -5.68
CA MET A 64 2.27 -4.68 -6.76
C MET A 64 2.52 -3.20 -6.49
N GLU A 65 3.78 -2.76 -6.63
CA GLU A 65 4.16 -1.37 -6.40
C GLU A 65 5.05 -0.87 -7.56
N GLU A 66 4.63 0.20 -8.22
CA GLU A 66 5.49 0.96 -9.13
C GLU A 66 6.53 1.73 -8.33
N ILE A 67 7.75 1.78 -8.85
CA ILE A 67 8.91 2.44 -8.23
C ILE A 67 9.19 3.71 -9.01
N VAL A 68 9.09 4.86 -8.33
CA VAL A 68 9.37 6.17 -8.91
C VAL A 68 10.66 6.72 -8.33
N VAL A 69 11.65 6.99 -9.19
CA VAL A 69 12.94 7.58 -8.84
C VAL A 69 13.30 8.63 -9.89
N GLY A 70 13.85 9.77 -9.47
CA GLY A 70 14.30 10.82 -10.38
C GLY A 70 13.20 11.36 -11.33
N GLY A 71 11.94 11.34 -10.87
CA GLY A 71 10.81 11.82 -11.67
C GLY A 71 10.35 10.85 -12.77
N ALA A 72 10.78 9.58 -12.74
CA ALA A 72 10.38 8.56 -13.70
C ALA A 72 9.92 7.28 -12.98
N ILE A 73 9.00 6.53 -13.59
CA ILE A 73 8.72 5.15 -13.18
C ILE A 73 9.86 4.29 -13.72
N VAL A 74 10.75 3.85 -12.81
CA VAL A 74 11.92 3.03 -13.18
C VAL A 74 11.60 1.54 -13.22
N GLY A 75 10.49 1.13 -12.63
CA GLY A 75 10.05 -0.27 -12.65
C GLY A 75 8.93 -0.50 -11.65
N ALA A 76 8.70 -1.77 -11.36
CA ALA A 76 7.79 -2.21 -10.31
C ALA A 76 8.30 -3.51 -9.68
N ILE A 77 7.75 -3.85 -8.52
CA ILE A 77 7.82 -5.18 -7.92
C ILE A 77 6.41 -5.75 -7.80
N ARG A 78 6.28 -7.06 -7.96
CA ARG A 78 5.01 -7.76 -7.85
C ARG A 78 5.17 -9.05 -7.05
N TYR A 79 4.28 -9.30 -6.11
CA TYR A 79 4.22 -10.57 -5.41
C TYR A 79 3.35 -11.57 -6.17
N LEU A 80 3.83 -12.80 -6.29
CA LEU A 80 3.14 -13.93 -6.92
C LEU A 80 2.73 -14.94 -5.84
N PRO A 81 1.49 -14.88 -5.32
CA PRO A 81 1.06 -15.69 -4.18
C PRO A 81 1.23 -17.19 -4.40
N ASN A 82 0.87 -17.70 -5.58
CA ASN A 82 0.95 -19.13 -5.90
C ASN A 82 2.40 -19.67 -5.98
N GLN A 83 3.38 -18.77 -6.03
CA GLN A 83 4.81 -19.11 -6.12
C GLN A 83 5.60 -18.65 -4.89
N HIS A 84 4.94 -17.97 -3.95
CA HIS A 84 5.54 -17.36 -2.76
C HIS A 84 6.81 -16.55 -3.07
N ARG A 85 6.80 -15.81 -4.20
CA ARG A 85 7.98 -15.06 -4.67
C ARG A 85 7.61 -13.69 -5.21
N TRP A 86 8.60 -12.80 -5.18
CA TRP A 86 8.54 -11.50 -5.82
C TRP A 86 9.13 -11.54 -7.23
N GLU A 87 8.56 -10.74 -8.11
CA GLU A 87 9.02 -10.52 -9.48
C GLU A 87 9.42 -9.04 -9.66
N ALA A 88 10.56 -8.80 -10.33
CA ALA A 88 10.98 -7.48 -10.74
C ALA A 88 10.47 -7.18 -12.16
N LEU A 89 9.86 -6.03 -12.34
CA LEU A 89 9.28 -5.57 -13.60
C LEU A 89 9.99 -4.26 -14.03
N PRO A 90 11.15 -4.33 -14.70
CA PRO A 90 11.92 -3.14 -15.02
C PRO A 90 11.22 -2.27 -16.08
N ARG A 91 11.57 -1.00 -16.07
CA ARG A 91 11.34 -0.05 -17.19
C ARG A 91 12.69 0.34 -17.78
N ARG A 92 12.69 0.90 -18.98
CA ARG A 92 13.93 1.36 -19.66
C ARG A 92 14.73 2.31 -18.77
N GLU A 93 14.03 3.14 -18.01
CA GLU A 93 14.57 4.13 -17.10
C GLU A 93 15.41 3.54 -15.95
N ALA A 94 15.16 2.28 -15.58
CA ALA A 94 16.00 1.55 -14.62
C ALA A 94 17.48 1.51 -15.03
N TYR A 95 17.74 1.49 -16.34
CA TYR A 95 19.10 1.42 -16.88
C TYR A 95 19.95 2.67 -16.58
N HIS A 96 19.32 3.78 -16.20
CA HIS A 96 20.04 4.97 -15.70
C HIS A 96 20.58 4.76 -14.28
N LEU A 97 19.96 3.87 -13.50
CA LEU A 97 20.31 3.62 -12.11
C LEU A 97 21.15 2.36 -11.91
N MET A 98 20.95 1.33 -12.74
CA MET A 98 21.63 0.04 -12.63
C MET A 98 22.11 -0.48 -13.96
N LYS A 99 23.10 -1.37 -13.94
CA LYS A 99 23.58 -2.14 -15.09
C LYS A 99 23.36 -3.62 -14.82
N PRO A 100 22.47 -4.30 -15.59
CA PRO A 100 22.21 -5.72 -15.38
C PRO A 100 23.45 -6.55 -15.72
N THR A 101 23.76 -7.54 -14.88
CA THR A 101 24.81 -8.55 -15.13
C THR A 101 24.24 -9.89 -15.56
N LYS A 102 22.90 -10.04 -15.49
CA LYS A 102 22.11 -11.16 -15.99
C LYS A 102 20.70 -10.67 -16.37
N GLY A 103 19.86 -11.53 -16.94
CA GLY A 103 18.52 -11.15 -17.37
C GLY A 103 18.52 -10.12 -18.50
N PHE A 104 19.42 -10.26 -19.46
CA PHE A 104 19.49 -9.38 -20.63
C PHE A 104 19.64 -10.14 -21.96
N VAL A 105 19.24 -9.49 -23.03
CA VAL A 105 19.45 -9.92 -24.41
C VAL A 105 20.16 -8.80 -25.16
N ILE A 106 21.28 -9.11 -25.82
CA ILE A 106 22.01 -8.16 -26.68
C ILE A 106 21.49 -8.33 -28.10
N ILE A 107 21.15 -7.21 -28.74
CA ILE A 107 20.68 -7.14 -30.11
C ILE A 107 21.69 -6.42 -31.00
N HIS A 108 21.64 -6.71 -32.34
CA HIS A 108 22.41 -5.95 -33.32
C HIS A 108 21.98 -4.48 -33.32
N GLU A 109 22.95 -3.57 -33.49
CA GLU A 109 22.73 -2.12 -33.49
C GLU A 109 21.65 -1.70 -34.49
N SER A 110 21.58 -2.36 -35.64
CA SER A 110 20.58 -2.12 -36.68
C SER A 110 19.14 -2.42 -36.25
N ALA A 111 18.94 -3.20 -35.22
CA ALA A 111 17.62 -3.55 -34.70
C ALA A 111 17.12 -2.55 -33.63
N ALA A 112 18.00 -1.72 -33.07
CA ALA A 112 17.71 -0.91 -31.88
C ALA A 112 16.49 0.02 -32.07
N HIS A 113 16.41 0.75 -33.16
CA HIS A 113 15.31 1.70 -33.43
C HIS A 113 13.93 1.02 -33.48
N PHE A 114 13.84 -0.22 -34.01
CA PHE A 114 12.57 -0.97 -34.01
C PHE A 114 12.14 -1.33 -32.60
N ILE A 115 13.11 -1.70 -31.73
CA ILE A 115 12.84 -2.06 -30.33
C ILE A 115 12.44 -0.83 -29.52
N GLU A 116 13.06 0.32 -29.76
CA GLU A 116 12.70 1.60 -29.15
C GLU A 116 11.27 2.02 -29.51
N ASP A 117 10.80 1.67 -30.72
CA ASP A 117 9.41 1.87 -31.15
C ASP A 117 8.43 0.78 -30.63
N GLY A 118 8.93 -0.22 -29.88
CA GLY A 118 8.13 -1.26 -29.25
C GLY A 118 7.94 -2.54 -30.06
N ALA A 119 8.71 -2.73 -31.16
CA ALA A 119 8.72 -4.01 -31.89
C ALA A 119 9.33 -5.14 -31.04
N SER A 120 8.84 -6.37 -31.23
CA SER A 120 9.40 -7.55 -30.57
C SER A 120 10.79 -7.88 -31.11
N VAL A 121 11.68 -8.39 -30.22
CA VAL A 121 12.99 -8.90 -30.63
C VAL A 121 12.78 -10.23 -31.37
N LEU A 122 13.22 -10.28 -32.62
CA LEU A 122 13.22 -11.49 -33.45
C LEU A 122 14.57 -12.18 -33.40
N ALA A 123 14.60 -13.51 -33.57
CA ALA A 123 15.81 -14.32 -33.50
C ALA A 123 16.97 -13.79 -34.39
N PRO A 124 16.74 -13.38 -35.66
CA PRO A 124 17.84 -12.81 -36.49
C PRO A 124 18.42 -11.50 -35.96
N GLY A 125 17.72 -10.80 -35.07
CA GLY A 125 18.20 -9.55 -34.45
C GLY A 125 18.97 -9.77 -33.15
N VAL A 126 19.04 -11.00 -32.64
CA VAL A 126 19.73 -11.35 -31.40
C VAL A 126 21.19 -11.66 -31.64
N LYS A 127 22.07 -11.07 -30.85
CA LYS A 127 23.51 -11.37 -30.83
C LYS A 127 23.87 -12.29 -29.68
N GLU A 128 23.32 -12.02 -28.48
CA GLU A 128 23.64 -12.77 -27.25
C GLU A 128 22.39 -12.83 -26.34
N ILE A 129 22.25 -13.90 -25.62
CA ILE A 129 21.25 -14.08 -24.56
C ILE A 129 21.99 -14.48 -23.28
N SER A 130 21.82 -13.74 -22.18
CA SER A 130 22.41 -14.10 -20.90
C SER A 130 21.86 -15.46 -20.41
N ASP A 131 22.65 -16.17 -19.61
CA ASP A 131 22.25 -17.47 -19.08
C ASP A 131 21.11 -17.36 -18.08
N GLY A 132 20.35 -18.47 -17.94
CA GLY A 132 19.34 -18.64 -16.91
C GLY A 132 18.03 -17.90 -17.14
N ILE A 133 17.79 -17.35 -18.32
CA ILE A 133 16.49 -16.78 -18.70
C ILE A 133 15.53 -17.95 -19.00
N SER A 134 14.35 -17.90 -18.38
CA SER A 134 13.21 -18.77 -18.67
C SER A 134 12.12 -18.03 -19.45
N ALA A 135 11.32 -18.77 -20.19
CA ALA A 135 10.14 -18.20 -20.85
C ALA A 135 9.21 -17.54 -19.82
N GLY A 136 8.86 -16.28 -20.05
CA GLY A 136 8.08 -15.47 -19.13
C GLY A 136 8.89 -14.51 -18.26
N ASP A 137 10.20 -14.64 -18.18
CA ASP A 137 11.06 -13.73 -17.40
C ASP A 137 11.13 -12.35 -18.04
N GLU A 138 11.26 -11.33 -17.21
CA GLU A 138 11.55 -9.96 -17.65
C GLU A 138 13.03 -9.83 -17.99
N VAL A 139 13.33 -9.12 -19.07
CA VAL A 139 14.69 -8.92 -19.56
C VAL A 139 14.96 -7.50 -20.00
N PHE A 140 16.20 -7.04 -19.84
CA PHE A 140 16.70 -5.86 -20.53
C PHE A 140 17.11 -6.22 -21.97
N ILE A 141 16.85 -5.30 -22.91
CA ILE A 141 17.25 -5.41 -24.30
C ILE A 141 18.34 -4.38 -24.53
N LEU A 142 19.58 -4.85 -24.70
CA LEU A 142 20.77 -4.02 -24.83
C LEU A 142 21.27 -4.08 -26.28
N THR A 143 21.89 -3.00 -26.75
CA THR A 143 22.62 -2.99 -28.02
C THR A 143 24.06 -3.47 -27.86
N GLU A 144 24.75 -3.72 -28.96
CA GLU A 144 26.18 -4.07 -28.97
C GLU A 144 27.05 -2.96 -28.36
N SER A 145 26.65 -1.72 -28.48
CA SER A 145 27.34 -0.57 -27.83
C SER A 145 27.06 -0.46 -26.33
N GLY A 146 26.22 -1.32 -25.78
CA GLY A 146 25.83 -1.31 -24.35
C GLY A 146 24.75 -0.30 -24.00
N ALA A 147 24.05 0.28 -24.99
CA ALA A 147 22.87 1.11 -24.73
C ALA A 147 21.64 0.23 -24.43
N CYS A 148 20.69 0.74 -23.65
CA CYS A 148 19.43 0.06 -23.42
C CYS A 148 18.41 0.48 -24.48
N ALA A 149 18.07 -0.42 -25.41
CA ALA A 149 17.02 -0.21 -26.40
C ALA A 149 15.61 -0.37 -25.79
N GLY A 150 15.45 -1.18 -24.73
CA GLY A 150 14.17 -1.40 -24.11
C GLY A 150 14.18 -2.48 -23.04
N VAL A 151 13.00 -2.86 -22.61
CA VAL A 151 12.75 -3.99 -21.70
C VAL A 151 11.61 -4.84 -22.25
N GLY A 152 11.53 -6.09 -21.86
CA GLY A 152 10.46 -6.96 -22.35
C GLY A 152 10.38 -8.29 -21.61
N ARG A 153 9.49 -9.15 -22.07
CA ARG A 153 9.29 -10.49 -21.54
C ARG A 153 9.80 -11.54 -22.51
N ALA A 154 10.67 -12.41 -22.02
CA ALA A 154 11.20 -13.55 -22.79
C ALA A 154 10.06 -14.47 -23.25
N ARG A 155 10.09 -14.88 -24.51
CA ARG A 155 9.14 -15.83 -25.09
C ARG A 155 9.61 -17.26 -25.02
N VAL A 156 10.91 -17.43 -24.88
CA VAL A 156 11.61 -18.72 -24.90
C VAL A 156 12.73 -18.68 -23.86
N ASP A 157 13.18 -19.86 -23.45
CA ASP A 157 14.33 -20.00 -22.57
C ASP A 157 15.63 -19.62 -23.29
N SER A 158 16.68 -19.28 -22.54
CA SER A 158 17.96 -18.84 -23.08
C SER A 158 18.55 -19.85 -24.08
N ASP A 159 18.52 -21.15 -23.79
CA ASP A 159 19.07 -22.19 -24.65
C ASP A 159 18.28 -22.34 -25.96
N THR A 160 16.95 -22.35 -25.87
CA THR A 160 16.08 -22.36 -27.05
C THR A 160 16.32 -21.11 -27.91
N GLY A 161 16.38 -19.94 -27.28
CA GLY A 161 16.57 -18.67 -27.98
C GLY A 161 17.87 -18.56 -28.76
N ARG A 162 18.98 -19.13 -28.21
CA ARG A 162 20.28 -19.17 -28.90
C ARG A 162 20.28 -20.06 -30.15
N GLY A 163 19.45 -21.08 -30.17
CA GLY A 163 19.32 -22.00 -31.30
C GLY A 163 18.30 -21.57 -32.36
N MET A 164 17.55 -20.48 -32.14
CA MET A 164 16.49 -20.06 -33.04
C MET A 164 17.02 -19.30 -34.26
N GLU A 165 16.58 -19.72 -35.44
CA GLU A 165 16.80 -18.95 -36.69
C GLU A 165 15.62 -17.98 -37.01
N LYS A 166 14.43 -18.28 -36.51
CA LYS A 166 13.19 -17.51 -36.78
C LYS A 166 12.29 -17.45 -35.53
N GLY A 167 11.46 -16.42 -35.47
CA GLY A 167 10.47 -16.24 -34.41
C GLY A 167 10.84 -15.13 -33.43
N SER A 168 9.95 -14.90 -32.45
CA SER A 168 10.10 -13.86 -31.44
C SER A 168 10.78 -14.42 -30.19
N VAL A 169 11.88 -13.82 -29.80
CA VAL A 169 12.66 -14.15 -28.59
C VAL A 169 12.16 -13.35 -27.39
N VAL A 170 11.92 -12.03 -27.58
CA VAL A 170 11.42 -11.14 -26.53
C VAL A 170 10.22 -10.35 -27.02
N LYS A 171 9.15 -10.30 -26.23
CA LYS A 171 8.04 -9.38 -26.39
C LYS A 171 8.40 -8.05 -25.72
N THR A 172 8.78 -7.04 -26.52
CA THR A 172 9.14 -5.73 -26.01
C THR A 172 7.94 -5.05 -25.34
N ARG A 173 8.18 -4.40 -24.21
CA ARG A 173 7.20 -3.56 -23.51
C ARG A 173 7.19 -2.18 -24.17
N LYS A 174 5.99 -1.63 -24.41
CA LYS A 174 5.88 -0.29 -24.94
C LYS A 174 6.59 0.73 -24.05
N PRO A 175 7.41 1.61 -24.63
CA PRO A 175 8.08 2.66 -23.87
C PRO A 175 7.06 3.59 -23.21
N LEU A 176 7.37 4.09 -22.04
CA LEU A 176 6.66 5.19 -21.42
C LEU A 176 7.36 6.49 -21.79
N SER A 177 6.59 7.56 -21.98
CA SER A 177 7.14 8.91 -22.12
C SER A 177 7.50 9.42 -20.73
N SER A 178 8.67 9.07 -20.21
CA SER A 178 9.20 9.57 -18.95
C SER A 178 10.61 10.11 -19.13
N GLN A 179 10.96 11.10 -18.32
CA GLN A 179 12.30 11.68 -18.32
C GLN A 179 12.90 11.50 -16.93
N PHE A 180 13.87 10.59 -16.85
CA PHE A 180 14.68 10.43 -15.66
C PHE A 180 15.61 11.64 -15.48
N THR A 181 15.66 12.17 -14.25
CA THR A 181 16.60 13.21 -13.84
C THR A 181 17.46 12.67 -12.70
N PRO A 182 18.77 12.48 -12.91
CA PRO A 182 19.65 12.01 -11.85
C PRO A 182 19.78 13.08 -10.76
N GLY A 183 19.93 12.64 -9.51
CA GLY A 183 20.18 13.51 -8.39
C GLY A 183 19.81 12.86 -7.06
N THR A 184 20.60 13.17 -6.04
CA THR A 184 20.33 12.81 -4.65
C THR A 184 19.54 13.93 -3.98
N ALA A 185 18.73 13.58 -3.00
CA ALA A 185 17.97 14.52 -2.17
C ALA A 185 17.59 13.86 -0.84
N THR A 186 17.26 14.68 0.13
CA THR A 186 16.72 14.24 1.43
C THR A 186 15.20 14.48 1.51
N TRP A 187 14.56 13.93 2.53
CA TRP A 187 13.13 14.22 2.77
C TRP A 187 12.93 15.66 3.23
N GLU A 188 13.91 16.27 3.89
CA GLU A 188 13.94 17.69 4.25
C GLU A 188 13.95 18.55 2.99
N ASP A 189 14.77 18.22 1.99
CA ASP A 189 14.76 18.89 0.69
C ASP A 189 13.39 18.77 0.01
N ALA A 190 12.78 17.58 0.10
CA ALA A 190 11.44 17.35 -0.46
C ALA A 190 10.37 18.19 0.25
N VAL A 191 10.43 18.32 1.57
CA VAL A 191 9.53 19.19 2.35
C VAL A 191 9.71 20.64 1.91
N LEU A 192 10.95 21.14 1.87
CA LEU A 192 11.25 22.51 1.47
C LEU A 192 10.75 22.81 0.05
N ALA A 193 11.01 21.89 -0.87
CA ALA A 193 10.60 22.04 -2.27
C ALA A 193 9.07 22.09 -2.46
N ASN A 194 8.30 21.51 -1.54
CA ASN A 194 6.83 21.46 -1.60
C ASN A 194 6.15 22.43 -0.61
N ARG A 195 6.89 23.27 0.09
CA ARG A 195 6.40 24.10 1.21
C ARG A 195 5.16 24.92 0.87
N GLU A 196 5.17 25.61 -0.27
CA GLU A 196 4.04 26.45 -0.67
C GLU A 196 2.78 25.62 -0.96
N HIS A 197 2.96 24.46 -1.58
CA HIS A 197 1.86 23.54 -1.88
C HIS A 197 1.26 22.95 -0.60
N LEU A 198 2.11 22.55 0.34
CA LEU A 198 1.68 22.06 1.67
C LEU A 198 0.93 23.16 2.43
N ASN A 199 1.43 24.39 2.45
CA ASN A 199 0.76 25.50 3.12
C ASN A 199 -0.66 25.74 2.57
N ARG A 200 -0.84 25.66 1.24
CA ARG A 200 -2.19 25.75 0.62
C ARG A 200 -3.07 24.57 1.02
N ALA A 201 -2.53 23.35 1.05
CA ALA A 201 -3.28 22.18 1.47
C ALA A 201 -3.69 22.24 2.94
N TRP A 202 -2.82 22.75 3.81
CA TRP A 202 -3.10 22.95 5.24
C TRP A 202 -4.17 24.01 5.45
N ALA A 203 -4.07 25.16 4.77
CA ALA A 203 -5.09 26.22 4.83
C ALA A 203 -6.47 25.69 4.41
N ALA A 204 -6.56 24.98 3.29
CA ALA A 204 -7.81 24.38 2.81
C ALA A 204 -8.39 23.33 3.79
N SER A 205 -7.53 22.60 4.52
CA SER A 205 -7.97 21.68 5.57
C SER A 205 -8.47 22.45 6.79
N GLY A 206 -7.82 23.56 7.17
CA GLY A 206 -8.25 24.44 8.25
C GLY A 206 -9.60 25.11 7.98
N GLU A 207 -9.80 25.67 6.79
CA GLU A 207 -11.09 26.25 6.37
C GLU A 207 -12.22 25.22 6.47
N PHE A 208 -11.94 23.97 6.04
CA PHE A 208 -12.92 22.89 6.17
C PHE A 208 -13.21 22.55 7.62
N ILE A 209 -12.18 22.42 8.48
CA ILE A 209 -12.34 22.15 9.92
C ILE A 209 -13.23 23.21 10.57
N HIS A 210 -12.92 24.49 10.38
CA HIS A 210 -13.72 25.60 10.92
C HIS A 210 -15.15 25.55 10.42
N SER A 211 -15.36 25.38 9.11
CA SER A 211 -16.71 25.30 8.53
C SER A 211 -17.56 24.15 9.11
N VAL A 212 -16.96 23.00 9.44
CA VAL A 212 -17.69 21.87 10.04
C VAL A 212 -18.02 22.16 11.50
N ILE A 213 -17.11 22.77 12.26
CA ILE A 213 -17.34 23.15 13.67
C ILE A 213 -18.45 24.20 13.76
N GLU A 214 -18.39 25.26 12.94
CA GLU A 214 -19.40 26.32 12.92
C GLU A 214 -20.81 25.82 12.61
N LYS A 215 -20.93 24.78 11.79
CA LYS A 215 -22.21 24.14 11.47
C LYS A 215 -22.72 23.21 12.56
N ASN A 216 -21.88 22.85 13.52
CA ASN A 216 -22.20 21.88 14.58
C ASN A 216 -21.61 22.36 15.93
N PRO A 217 -21.98 23.56 16.40
CA PRO A 217 -21.34 24.21 17.54
C PRO A 217 -21.54 23.47 18.87
N ASP A 218 -22.62 22.68 18.97
CA ASP A 218 -23.00 21.98 20.20
C ASP A 218 -22.35 20.59 20.32
N LEU A 219 -21.65 20.10 19.28
CA LEU A 219 -21.04 18.78 19.32
C LEU A 219 -19.65 18.83 19.95
N PRO A 220 -19.37 18.04 20.99
CA PRO A 220 -18.01 17.83 21.48
C PRO A 220 -17.11 17.34 20.34
N ILE A 221 -15.88 17.86 20.29
CA ILE A 221 -14.91 17.57 19.22
C ILE A 221 -13.90 16.54 19.71
N ALA A 222 -13.58 15.56 18.88
CA ALA A 222 -12.50 14.63 19.10
C ALA A 222 -11.79 14.26 17.78
N VAL A 223 -10.60 13.65 17.85
CA VAL A 223 -9.92 13.02 16.71
C VAL A 223 -9.95 11.51 16.90
N SER A 224 -10.47 10.77 15.91
CA SER A 224 -10.32 9.32 15.85
C SER A 224 -8.88 8.99 15.47
N TYR A 225 -8.08 8.56 16.44
CA TYR A 225 -6.66 8.26 16.27
C TYR A 225 -6.40 6.75 16.29
N SER A 226 -5.82 6.22 15.22
CA SER A 226 -5.57 4.78 15.06
C SER A 226 -4.09 4.41 15.10
N GLY A 227 -3.20 5.32 15.47
CA GLY A 227 -1.74 5.13 15.36
C GLY A 227 -1.23 5.09 13.91
N GLY A 228 -2.09 5.34 12.92
CA GLY A 228 -1.74 5.36 11.51
C GLY A 228 -1.41 6.76 10.99
N LYS A 229 -0.61 6.85 9.90
CA LYS A 229 -0.18 8.11 9.28
C LYS A 229 -1.31 9.09 8.95
N ASP A 230 -2.45 8.56 8.49
CA ASP A 230 -3.57 9.38 8.04
C ASP A 230 -4.30 10.02 9.23
N SER A 231 -4.47 9.28 10.33
CA SER A 231 -5.00 9.83 11.58
C SER A 231 -4.03 10.81 12.23
N LEU A 232 -2.71 10.57 12.12
CA LEU A 232 -1.68 11.50 12.58
C LEU A 232 -1.73 12.83 11.81
N ALA A 233 -1.76 12.78 10.48
CA ALA A 233 -1.86 13.99 9.66
C ALA A 233 -3.17 14.77 9.94
N THR A 234 -4.28 14.06 10.20
CA THR A 234 -5.54 14.67 10.61
C THR A 234 -5.41 15.37 11.95
N LEU A 235 -4.80 14.71 12.93
CA LEU A 235 -4.52 15.29 14.25
C LEU A 235 -3.67 16.56 14.12
N LEU A 236 -2.59 16.55 13.35
CA LEU A 236 -1.73 17.70 13.13
C LEU A 236 -2.51 18.90 12.57
N MET A 237 -3.45 18.66 11.65
CA MET A 237 -4.31 19.73 11.11
C MET A 237 -5.30 20.25 12.16
N VAL A 238 -5.88 19.38 12.97
CA VAL A 238 -6.79 19.81 14.05
C VAL A 238 -6.03 20.60 15.11
N LEU A 239 -4.87 20.15 15.54
CA LEU A 239 -4.01 20.87 16.50
C LEU A 239 -3.63 22.27 15.97
N LYS A 240 -3.31 22.37 14.71
CA LYS A 240 -2.89 23.64 14.07
C LYS A 240 -4.03 24.68 13.97
N HIS A 241 -5.27 24.23 13.83
CA HIS A 241 -6.40 25.10 13.52
C HIS A 241 -7.43 25.22 14.66
N VAL A 242 -7.47 24.25 15.58
CA VAL A 242 -8.42 24.24 16.71
C VAL A 242 -7.68 24.29 18.05
N GLY A 243 -6.51 23.70 18.11
CA GLY A 243 -5.77 23.47 19.34
C GLY A 243 -5.96 22.06 19.90
N GLN A 244 -5.71 21.92 21.21
CA GLN A 244 -5.81 20.61 21.88
C GLN A 244 -7.25 20.11 21.89
N VAL A 245 -7.42 18.85 21.44
CA VAL A 245 -8.68 18.10 21.46
C VAL A 245 -8.39 16.67 21.91
N PRO A 246 -9.34 15.98 22.57
CA PRO A 246 -9.13 14.61 22.98
C PRO A 246 -9.01 13.67 21.78
N LEU A 247 -8.23 12.59 21.97
CA LEU A 247 -8.12 11.49 21.03
C LEU A 247 -9.11 10.39 21.41
N MET A 248 -9.73 9.75 20.44
CA MET A 248 -10.44 8.49 20.60
C MET A 248 -9.62 7.37 19.96
N TYR A 249 -9.07 6.48 20.76
CA TYR A 249 -8.31 5.32 20.33
C TYR A 249 -9.07 4.04 20.67
N ILE A 250 -9.20 3.15 19.70
CA ILE A 250 -9.87 1.86 19.87
C ILE A 250 -8.80 0.78 19.89
N ASP A 251 -8.67 0.15 21.04
CA ASP A 251 -7.87 -1.06 21.24
C ASP A 251 -8.73 -2.29 20.95
N THR A 252 -8.38 -3.02 19.91
CA THR A 252 -9.06 -4.27 19.52
C THR A 252 -8.37 -5.52 20.09
N GLY A 253 -7.20 -5.36 20.73
CA GLY A 253 -6.34 -6.46 21.14
C GLY A 253 -5.55 -7.11 19.99
N LEU A 254 -5.62 -6.50 18.79
CA LEU A 254 -5.01 -7.03 17.56
C LEU A 254 -4.03 -6.04 16.93
N GLU A 255 -3.67 -5.00 17.65
CA GLU A 255 -2.71 -3.98 17.21
C GLU A 255 -1.27 -4.46 17.43
N PHE A 256 -0.33 -3.82 16.69
CA PHE A 256 1.10 -3.96 16.99
C PHE A 256 1.44 -3.19 18.27
N GLU A 257 2.38 -3.68 19.06
CA GLU A 257 2.92 -2.96 20.23
C GLU A 257 3.39 -1.54 19.87
N ALA A 258 4.03 -1.39 18.69
CA ALA A 258 4.43 -0.10 18.17
C ALA A 258 3.26 0.86 17.90
N THR A 259 2.03 0.38 17.74
CA THR A 259 0.83 1.21 17.63
C THR A 259 0.46 1.81 18.98
N GLU A 260 0.46 1.01 20.04
CA GLU A 260 0.23 1.46 21.41
C GLU A 260 1.30 2.47 21.85
N GLN A 261 2.56 2.18 21.53
CA GLN A 261 3.66 3.11 21.81
C GLN A 261 3.46 4.44 21.07
N ASN A 262 3.08 4.40 19.80
CA ASN A 262 2.83 5.62 19.04
C ASN A 262 1.66 6.45 19.60
N VAL A 263 0.59 5.82 20.07
CA VAL A 263 -0.52 6.53 20.74
C VAL A 263 0.00 7.24 22.00
N THR A 264 0.86 6.59 22.76
CA THR A 264 1.49 7.17 23.97
C THR A 264 2.41 8.33 23.61
N ASP A 265 3.35 8.13 22.67
CA ASP A 265 4.30 9.16 22.23
C ASP A 265 3.58 10.43 21.72
N ILE A 266 2.49 10.27 20.98
CA ILE A 266 1.69 11.37 20.45
C ILE A 266 0.94 12.09 21.57
N SER A 267 0.34 11.34 22.51
CA SER A 267 -0.37 11.94 23.63
C SER A 267 0.56 12.75 24.53
N GLU A 268 1.76 12.25 24.80
CA GLU A 268 2.78 12.93 25.58
C GLU A 268 3.35 14.14 24.85
N LYS A 269 3.72 14.00 23.57
CA LYS A 269 4.31 15.11 22.78
C LYS A 269 3.39 16.31 22.67
N TYR A 270 2.09 16.10 22.53
CA TYR A 270 1.12 17.18 22.31
C TYR A 270 0.22 17.46 23.53
N ASP A 271 0.50 16.82 24.67
CA ASP A 271 -0.28 16.95 25.92
C ASP A 271 -1.78 16.72 25.69
N LEU A 272 -2.14 15.51 25.17
CA LEU A 272 -3.50 15.19 24.76
C LEU A 272 -4.12 14.12 25.65
N PHE A 273 -5.37 14.32 26.01
CA PHE A 273 -6.16 13.27 26.66
C PHE A 273 -6.58 12.20 25.64
N VAL A 274 -6.40 10.93 26.02
CA VAL A 274 -6.77 9.79 25.17
C VAL A 274 -7.91 9.00 25.79
N HIS A 275 -9.05 9.01 25.13
CA HIS A 275 -10.14 8.07 25.43
C HIS A 275 -9.75 6.69 24.86
N ARG A 276 -9.27 5.80 25.70
CA ARG A 276 -8.94 4.42 25.34
C ARG A 276 -10.18 3.56 25.44
N ILE A 277 -10.63 3.04 24.29
CA ILE A 277 -11.86 2.26 24.13
C ILE A 277 -11.44 0.82 23.83
N SER A 278 -11.56 -0.08 24.79
CA SER A 278 -11.20 -1.48 24.57
C SER A 278 -12.37 -2.30 24.05
N SER A 279 -12.11 -3.15 23.08
CA SER A 279 -13.07 -4.17 22.65
C SER A 279 -13.06 -5.42 23.54
N GLY A 280 -12.09 -5.55 24.45
CA GLY A 280 -11.93 -6.72 25.30
C GLY A 280 -11.80 -8.02 24.51
N GLU A 281 -12.44 -9.09 24.97
CA GLU A 281 -12.39 -10.42 24.37
C GLU A 281 -13.36 -10.60 23.17
N ARG A 282 -14.05 -9.55 22.74
CA ARG A 282 -15.11 -9.62 21.70
C ARG A 282 -14.63 -10.26 20.40
N PHE A 283 -13.36 -10.07 20.02
CA PHE A 283 -12.83 -10.67 18.81
C PHE A 283 -12.81 -12.20 18.90
N TRP A 284 -12.27 -12.76 19.99
CA TRP A 284 -12.15 -14.21 20.16
C TRP A 284 -13.49 -14.88 20.44
N GLU A 285 -14.37 -14.21 21.16
CA GLU A 285 -15.75 -14.66 21.37
C GLU A 285 -16.51 -14.78 20.05
N GLU A 286 -16.37 -13.79 19.15
CA GLU A 286 -17.04 -13.81 17.88
C GLU A 286 -16.36 -14.74 16.88
N PHE A 287 -15.03 -14.87 16.93
CA PHE A 287 -14.28 -15.88 16.17
C PHE A 287 -14.77 -17.30 16.47
N ALA A 288 -15.04 -17.61 17.74
CA ALA A 288 -15.54 -18.92 18.12
C ALA A 288 -16.93 -19.23 17.53
N LYS A 289 -17.76 -18.21 17.25
CA LYS A 289 -19.10 -18.35 16.66
C LYS A 289 -19.09 -18.38 15.14
N GLN A 290 -18.35 -17.48 14.50
CA GLN A 290 -18.40 -17.23 13.05
C GLN A 290 -17.16 -17.72 12.28
N GLY A 291 -16.08 -18.11 12.99
CA GLY A 291 -14.77 -18.38 12.42
C GLY A 291 -14.02 -17.08 12.04
N PRO A 292 -12.89 -17.18 11.33
CA PRO A 292 -12.08 -16.02 10.98
C PRO A 292 -12.82 -15.02 10.12
N PRO A 293 -12.54 -13.72 10.30
CA PRO A 293 -13.08 -12.69 9.41
C PRO A 293 -12.47 -12.83 8.00
N SER A 294 -13.20 -12.39 6.97
CA SER A 294 -12.75 -12.41 5.58
C SER A 294 -12.87 -11.04 4.92
N GLN A 295 -12.41 -10.88 3.67
CA GLN A 295 -12.50 -9.61 2.95
C GLN A 295 -13.94 -9.19 2.70
N ASP A 296 -14.82 -10.14 2.44
CA ASP A 296 -16.26 -9.99 2.17
C ASP A 296 -17.10 -9.98 3.46
N GLN A 297 -16.63 -10.60 4.54
CA GLN A 297 -17.30 -10.63 5.84
C GLN A 297 -16.41 -10.09 6.95
N ARG A 298 -16.25 -8.77 7.01
CA ARG A 298 -15.44 -8.07 8.02
C ARG A 298 -16.22 -7.80 9.31
N TRP A 299 -16.83 -8.84 9.89
CA TRP A 299 -17.52 -8.76 11.16
C TRP A 299 -16.66 -8.15 12.26
N CYS A 300 -15.33 -8.39 12.23
CA CYS A 300 -14.37 -7.87 13.19
C CYS A 300 -14.38 -6.33 13.26
N CYS A 301 -14.51 -5.62 12.13
CA CYS A 301 -14.60 -4.15 12.14
C CYS A 301 -15.86 -3.66 12.86
N ARG A 302 -17.00 -4.34 12.68
CA ARG A 302 -18.24 -4.00 13.36
C ARG A 302 -18.13 -4.24 14.86
N VAL A 303 -17.78 -5.46 15.26
CA VAL A 303 -17.80 -5.91 16.66
C VAL A 303 -16.69 -5.26 17.49
N CYS A 304 -15.48 -5.14 16.93
CA CYS A 304 -14.32 -4.65 17.68
C CYS A 304 -14.06 -3.15 17.54
N LYS A 305 -14.69 -2.47 16.57
CA LYS A 305 -14.46 -1.02 16.37
C LYS A 305 -15.75 -0.21 16.43
N LEU A 306 -16.75 -0.53 15.58
CA LEU A 306 -17.92 0.33 15.45
C LEU A 306 -18.87 0.24 16.65
N GLU A 307 -19.07 -0.95 17.20
CA GLU A 307 -19.92 -1.14 18.39
C GLU A 307 -19.31 -0.51 19.63
N PRO A 308 -18.03 -0.78 20.00
CA PRO A 308 -17.41 -0.14 21.18
C PRO A 308 -17.39 1.39 21.10
N ILE A 309 -17.08 1.97 19.93
CA ILE A 309 -17.07 3.44 19.82
C ILE A 309 -18.46 4.03 19.94
N ARG A 310 -19.48 3.36 19.36
CA ARG A 310 -20.87 3.80 19.52
C ARG A 310 -21.29 3.80 20.99
N GLU A 311 -21.03 2.72 21.71
CA GLU A 311 -21.32 2.56 23.12
C GLU A 311 -20.65 3.67 23.93
N TYR A 312 -19.35 3.86 23.73
CA TYR A 312 -18.55 4.87 24.41
C TYR A 312 -19.07 6.30 24.16
N ILE A 313 -19.32 6.66 22.89
CA ILE A 313 -19.82 8.00 22.54
C ILE A 313 -21.21 8.21 23.17
N THR A 314 -22.09 7.22 23.11
CA THR A 314 -23.43 7.31 23.70
C THR A 314 -23.39 7.57 25.19
N GLU A 315 -22.50 6.87 25.90
CA GLU A 315 -22.39 6.96 27.36
C GLU A 315 -21.74 8.28 27.82
N HIS A 316 -20.69 8.75 27.12
CA HIS A 316 -19.86 9.85 27.61
C HIS A 316 -20.14 11.19 26.97
N PHE A 317 -20.69 11.21 25.74
CA PHE A 317 -20.91 12.44 24.96
C PHE A 317 -22.35 12.63 24.50
N GLY A 318 -23.15 11.55 24.43
CA GLY A 318 -24.41 11.54 23.72
C GLY A 318 -24.18 11.52 22.20
N GLU A 319 -23.65 12.60 21.65
CA GLU A 319 -23.17 12.71 20.26
C GLU A 319 -21.81 13.45 20.23
N CYS A 320 -21.02 13.25 19.16
CA CYS A 320 -19.78 13.99 18.96
C CYS A 320 -19.47 14.25 17.48
N LEU A 321 -18.64 15.26 17.23
CA LEU A 321 -17.94 15.49 15.97
C LEU A 321 -16.55 14.86 16.06
N SER A 322 -16.26 13.90 15.18
CA SER A 322 -14.95 13.27 15.12
C SER A 322 -14.26 13.54 13.80
N PHE A 323 -13.04 14.09 13.87
CA PHE A 323 -12.17 14.21 12.70
C PHE A 323 -11.47 12.87 12.45
N ILE A 324 -11.54 12.40 11.20
CA ILE A 324 -11.09 11.06 10.78
C ILE A 324 -10.11 11.16 9.62
N GLY A 325 -9.02 10.38 9.69
CA GLY A 325 -8.01 10.28 8.64
C GLY A 325 -8.45 9.43 7.46
N GLN A 326 -9.46 9.88 6.69
CA GLN A 326 -9.91 9.20 5.47
C GLN A 326 -9.56 10.04 4.23
N ARG A 327 -8.99 9.36 3.19
CA ARG A 327 -8.57 10.01 1.96
C ARG A 327 -9.17 9.32 0.73
N LYS A 328 -9.51 10.10 -0.30
CA LYS A 328 -10.13 9.58 -1.54
C LYS A 328 -9.18 8.71 -2.37
N TYR A 329 -7.85 8.93 -2.27
CA TYR A 329 -6.85 8.20 -3.03
C TYR A 329 -6.50 6.81 -2.47
N GLU A 330 -6.98 6.46 -1.29
CA GLU A 330 -6.73 5.13 -0.70
C GLU A 330 -7.44 3.98 -1.42
N SER A 331 -8.57 4.26 -2.08
CA SER A 331 -9.30 3.28 -2.89
C SER A 331 -10.40 3.93 -3.73
N PHE A 332 -10.81 3.24 -4.81
CA PHE A 332 -11.93 3.69 -5.65
C PHE A 332 -13.26 3.81 -4.89
N SER A 333 -13.48 3.00 -3.86
CA SER A 333 -14.68 3.11 -3.01
C SER A 333 -14.63 4.39 -2.16
N ARG A 334 -13.47 4.71 -1.56
CA ARG A 334 -13.30 5.92 -0.75
C ARG A 334 -13.36 7.21 -1.56
N MET A 335 -13.02 7.16 -2.83
CA MET A 335 -13.12 8.31 -3.73
C MET A 335 -14.56 8.84 -3.85
N LYS A 336 -15.57 7.97 -3.67
CA LYS A 336 -16.99 8.31 -3.75
C LYS A 336 -17.59 8.79 -2.42
N ASN A 337 -16.86 8.64 -1.31
CA ASN A 337 -17.38 9.01 0.01
C ASN A 337 -17.44 10.53 0.19
N PRO A 338 -18.47 11.05 0.87
CA PRO A 338 -18.53 12.45 1.24
C PRO A 338 -17.43 12.78 2.28
N ARG A 339 -17.11 14.07 2.40
CA ARG A 339 -16.14 14.55 3.42
C ARG A 339 -16.75 14.63 4.83
N VAL A 340 -18.06 14.70 4.94
CA VAL A 340 -18.82 14.70 6.21
C VAL A 340 -19.92 13.69 6.11
N TRP A 341 -19.98 12.76 7.06
CA TRP A 341 -20.98 11.68 7.05
C TRP A 341 -21.28 11.16 8.46
N ARG A 342 -22.38 10.44 8.60
CA ARG A 342 -22.66 9.58 9.75
C ARG A 342 -22.63 8.12 9.30
N ASN A 343 -21.89 7.29 10.04
CA ASN A 343 -21.86 5.86 9.78
C ASN A 343 -23.22 5.23 10.22
N ALA A 344 -23.77 4.32 9.43
CA ALA A 344 -25.04 3.66 9.75
C ALA A 344 -25.02 2.92 11.10
N TYR A 345 -23.88 2.39 11.49
CA TYR A 345 -23.68 1.68 12.77
C TYR A 345 -23.32 2.63 13.94
N VAL A 346 -22.84 3.83 13.66
CA VAL A 346 -22.40 4.82 14.66
C VAL A 346 -23.07 6.17 14.38
N LYS A 347 -24.41 6.21 14.49
CA LYS A 347 -25.19 7.41 14.17
C LYS A 347 -24.92 8.58 15.10
N VAL A 348 -24.43 8.31 16.30
CA VAL A 348 -24.04 9.28 17.32
C VAL A 348 -22.73 10.01 17.01
N GLN A 349 -22.01 9.60 15.95
CA GLN A 349 -20.78 10.23 15.51
C GLN A 349 -20.97 10.93 14.18
N LEU A 350 -20.79 12.25 14.15
CA LEU A 350 -20.60 13.00 12.92
C LEU A 350 -19.12 12.92 12.54
N SER A 351 -18.82 12.25 11.44
CA SER A 351 -17.46 12.07 10.95
C SER A 351 -17.11 13.13 9.92
N ALA A 352 -15.91 13.72 10.02
CA ALA A 352 -15.40 14.70 9.07
C ALA A 352 -13.96 14.38 8.67
N ALA A 353 -13.63 14.46 7.37
CA ALA A 353 -12.32 14.13 6.82
C ALA A 353 -11.58 15.36 6.28
N PRO A 354 -10.77 16.05 7.10
CA PRO A 354 -10.06 17.27 6.70
C PRO A 354 -9.07 17.01 5.55
N ILE A 355 -8.41 15.88 5.58
CA ILE A 355 -7.37 15.47 4.62
C ILE A 355 -7.91 14.65 3.44
N HIS A 356 -9.22 14.65 3.21
CA HIS A 356 -9.87 13.82 2.18
C HIS A 356 -9.23 13.94 0.79
N ASN A 357 -8.79 15.12 0.41
CA ASN A 357 -8.18 15.41 -0.88
C ASN A 357 -6.66 15.20 -0.94
N TRP A 358 -6.03 14.74 0.15
CA TRP A 358 -4.59 14.52 0.21
C TRP A 358 -4.19 13.17 -0.38
N THR A 359 -3.03 13.11 -1.05
CA THR A 359 -2.34 11.87 -1.38
C THR A 359 -1.46 11.41 -0.19
N ALA A 360 -0.96 10.18 -0.24
CA ALA A 360 -0.02 9.69 0.78
C ALA A 360 1.23 10.58 0.87
N LEU A 361 1.68 11.15 -0.24
CA LEU A 361 2.83 12.07 -0.22
C LEU A 361 2.54 13.38 0.54
N HIS A 362 1.33 13.96 0.45
CA HIS A 362 0.93 15.10 1.29
C HIS A 362 1.00 14.74 2.77
N VAL A 363 0.47 13.56 3.13
CA VAL A 363 0.46 13.06 4.51
C VAL A 363 1.88 12.94 5.04
N TRP A 364 2.76 12.24 4.32
CA TRP A 364 4.13 12.02 4.75
C TRP A 364 4.96 13.30 4.84
N LEU A 365 4.87 14.18 3.83
CA LEU A 365 5.60 15.45 3.87
C LEU A 365 5.09 16.36 5.01
N THR A 366 3.80 16.29 5.38
CA THR A 366 3.28 16.98 6.57
C THR A 366 3.87 16.38 7.84
N ILE A 367 3.89 15.06 7.98
CA ILE A 367 4.47 14.37 9.15
C ILE A 367 5.96 14.73 9.30
N PHE A 368 6.72 14.72 8.21
CA PHE A 368 8.14 15.08 8.20
C PHE A 368 8.36 16.57 8.52
N SER A 369 7.53 17.46 7.96
CA SER A 369 7.60 18.91 8.22
C SER A 369 7.33 19.28 9.67
N GLU A 370 6.45 18.55 10.36
CA GLU A 370 6.08 18.78 11.76
C GLU A 370 6.93 17.92 12.73
N GLU A 371 7.91 17.15 12.19
CA GLU A 371 8.76 16.23 12.96
C GLU A 371 7.94 15.35 13.92
N ALA A 372 6.75 14.94 13.48
CA ALA A 372 5.83 14.19 14.31
C ALA A 372 6.28 12.71 14.44
N PRO A 373 6.26 12.12 15.65
CA PRO A 373 6.56 10.72 15.84
C PRO A 373 5.49 9.88 15.14
N TYR A 374 5.92 9.07 14.17
CA TYR A 374 5.03 8.16 13.46
C TYR A 374 5.33 6.72 13.80
N ASN A 375 4.35 5.86 13.65
CA ASN A 375 4.44 4.45 13.97
C ASN A 375 5.56 3.77 13.18
N THR A 376 6.50 3.12 13.87
CA THR A 376 7.71 2.54 13.30
C THR A 376 7.47 1.38 12.35
N VAL A 377 6.32 0.70 12.45
CA VAL A 377 5.91 -0.39 11.54
C VAL A 377 5.88 0.05 10.07
N TYR A 378 5.69 1.35 9.79
CA TYR A 378 5.82 1.87 8.41
C TYR A 378 7.22 1.70 7.81
N ARG A 379 8.25 1.59 8.64
CA ARG A 379 9.62 1.35 8.19
C ARG A 379 9.88 -0.10 7.80
N GLU A 380 8.92 -0.98 8.03
CA GLU A 380 9.04 -2.44 7.94
C GLU A 380 8.27 -3.02 6.74
N GLN A 381 8.20 -2.29 5.63
CA GLN A 381 7.50 -2.67 4.41
C GLN A 381 5.97 -2.80 4.58
N VAL A 382 5.40 -2.12 5.58
CA VAL A 382 3.96 -2.07 5.82
C VAL A 382 3.43 -0.72 5.36
N ASP A 383 2.63 -0.70 4.31
CA ASP A 383 2.07 0.52 3.70
C ASP A 383 0.85 1.06 4.46
N ARG A 384 0.20 0.20 5.24
CA ARG A 384 -1.00 0.51 6.01
C ARG A 384 -0.99 -0.21 7.35
N ILE A 385 -1.17 0.55 8.44
CA ILE A 385 -1.28 0.01 9.78
C ILE A 385 -2.76 -0.27 10.12
N GLY A 386 -2.99 -1.40 10.77
CA GLY A 386 -4.26 -1.90 11.28
C GLY A 386 -4.01 -3.12 12.16
N CYS A 387 -4.99 -3.99 12.31
CA CYS A 387 -4.80 -5.27 13.00
C CYS A 387 -3.73 -6.11 12.27
N TYR A 388 -2.83 -6.77 13.01
CA TYR A 388 -1.72 -7.55 12.43
C TYR A 388 -2.19 -8.68 11.48
N MET A 389 -3.38 -9.23 11.72
CA MET A 389 -3.97 -10.32 10.93
C MET A 389 -5.12 -9.84 10.01
N CYS A 390 -5.13 -8.57 9.61
CA CYS A 390 -6.25 -8.01 8.85
C CYS A 390 -6.51 -8.77 7.54
N PRO A 391 -7.73 -9.31 7.30
CA PRO A 391 -8.04 -10.02 6.07
C PRO A 391 -7.97 -9.13 4.83
N ALA A 392 -8.07 -7.81 4.99
CA ALA A 392 -7.98 -6.83 3.90
C ALA A 392 -6.53 -6.50 3.49
N SER A 393 -5.52 -6.98 4.24
CA SER A 393 -4.11 -6.86 3.82
C SER A 393 -3.82 -7.79 2.64
N ASP A 394 -2.87 -7.44 1.77
CA ASP A 394 -2.37 -8.37 0.76
C ASP A 394 -1.55 -9.51 1.40
N LEU A 395 -1.39 -10.63 0.68
CA LEU A 395 -0.67 -11.79 1.22
C LEU A 395 0.80 -11.48 1.45
N ALA A 396 1.41 -10.69 0.57
CA ALA A 396 2.80 -10.26 0.77
C ALA A 396 3.01 -9.54 2.10
N THR A 397 2.05 -8.67 2.49
CA THR A 397 2.08 -7.99 3.80
C THR A 397 1.89 -8.97 4.96
N ILE A 398 0.96 -9.92 4.83
CA ILE A 398 0.73 -10.97 5.84
C ILE A 398 1.99 -11.82 6.04
N GLU A 399 2.64 -12.27 4.97
CA GLU A 399 3.89 -13.05 5.04
C GLU A 399 5.03 -12.24 5.68
N ASN A 400 5.14 -10.95 5.36
CA ASN A 400 6.10 -10.05 6.00
C ASN A 400 5.84 -9.93 7.53
N ILE A 401 4.59 -9.71 7.93
CA ILE A 401 4.19 -9.62 9.35
C ILE A 401 4.48 -10.94 10.08
N LYS A 402 4.10 -12.07 9.50
CA LYS A 402 4.38 -13.40 10.05
C LYS A 402 5.88 -13.64 10.28
N ALA A 403 6.71 -13.22 9.33
CA ALA A 403 8.16 -13.39 9.44
C ALA A 403 8.78 -12.47 10.51
N ARG A 404 8.29 -11.22 10.64
CA ARG A 404 8.86 -10.22 11.56
C ARG A 404 8.31 -10.34 12.98
N TYR A 405 7.07 -10.76 13.15
CA TYR A 405 6.35 -10.84 14.42
C TYR A 405 5.88 -12.27 14.74
N PRO A 406 6.77 -13.27 14.75
CA PRO A 406 6.37 -14.68 14.93
C PRO A 406 5.68 -14.96 16.26
N THR A 407 6.01 -14.22 17.32
CA THR A 407 5.35 -14.37 18.63
C THR A 407 3.92 -13.85 18.59
N LEU A 408 3.69 -12.68 17.98
CA LEU A 408 2.36 -12.10 17.79
C LEU A 408 1.50 -12.99 16.88
N TRP A 409 2.11 -13.55 15.82
CA TRP A 409 1.41 -14.40 14.85
C TRP A 409 1.03 -15.77 15.42
N ARG A 410 1.73 -16.28 16.46
CA ARG A 410 1.55 -17.65 16.99
C ARG A 410 0.13 -17.91 17.47
N GLU A 411 -0.44 -17.01 18.29
CA GLU A 411 -1.80 -17.18 18.80
C GLU A 411 -2.82 -17.27 17.66
N TRP A 412 -2.70 -16.39 16.66
CA TRP A 412 -3.53 -16.44 15.47
C TRP A 412 -3.37 -17.77 14.72
N GLN A 413 -2.14 -18.22 14.53
CA GLN A 413 -1.81 -19.46 13.83
C GLN A 413 -2.45 -20.67 14.52
N GLU A 414 -2.30 -20.80 15.84
CA GLU A 414 -2.87 -21.89 16.63
C GLU A 414 -4.41 -21.94 16.53
N LYS A 415 -5.07 -20.79 16.59
CA LYS A 415 -6.53 -20.69 16.42
C LYS A 415 -6.97 -21.10 15.02
N MET A 416 -6.22 -20.68 13.98
CA MET A 416 -6.53 -21.00 12.60
C MET A 416 -6.31 -22.48 12.27
N GLU A 417 -5.26 -23.10 12.80
CA GLU A 417 -4.99 -24.53 12.65
C GLU A 417 -6.07 -25.36 13.34
N SER A 418 -6.47 -24.98 14.55
CA SER A 418 -7.57 -25.62 15.27
C SER A 418 -8.90 -25.53 14.51
N TYR A 419 -9.21 -24.36 13.95
CA TYR A 419 -10.41 -24.14 13.15
C TYR A 419 -10.39 -24.96 11.84
N GLN A 420 -9.24 -24.94 11.15
CA GLN A 420 -9.02 -25.73 9.92
C GLN A 420 -9.22 -27.23 10.17
N ALA A 421 -8.58 -27.77 11.22
CA ALA A 421 -8.67 -29.18 11.57
C ALA A 421 -10.10 -29.60 11.95
N GLY A 422 -10.82 -28.75 12.70
CA GLY A 422 -12.20 -28.99 13.11
C GLY A 422 -13.19 -29.06 11.93
N LEU A 423 -12.89 -28.41 10.81
CA LEU A 423 -13.72 -28.37 9.60
C LEU A 423 -13.16 -29.19 8.44
N GLY A 424 -11.97 -29.80 8.57
CA GLY A 424 -11.31 -30.57 7.51
C GLY A 424 -10.96 -29.72 6.28
N LEU A 425 -10.58 -28.45 6.46
CA LEU A 425 -10.22 -27.55 5.38
C LEU A 425 -8.81 -27.85 4.86
N SER A 426 -8.50 -27.42 3.61
CA SER A 426 -7.20 -27.64 2.99
C SER A 426 -6.08 -26.77 3.61
N GLU A 427 -4.82 -27.17 3.42
CA GLU A 427 -3.66 -26.34 3.79
C GLU A 427 -3.64 -25.00 3.02
N GLU A 428 -4.09 -24.98 1.77
CA GLU A 428 -4.21 -23.76 0.95
C GLU A 428 -5.12 -22.72 1.64
N TRP A 429 -6.13 -23.18 2.39
CA TRP A 429 -6.98 -22.31 3.17
C TRP A 429 -6.18 -21.57 4.26
N LEU A 430 -5.26 -22.23 4.97
CA LEU A 430 -4.37 -21.59 5.96
C LEU A 430 -3.42 -20.58 5.31
N HIS A 431 -2.96 -20.84 4.09
CA HIS A 431 -2.04 -19.97 3.33
C HIS A 431 -2.72 -18.78 2.66
N GLY A 432 -3.82 -18.28 3.22
CA GLY A 432 -4.50 -17.06 2.80
C GLY A 432 -5.88 -17.27 2.22
N GLY A 433 -6.31 -18.52 1.99
CA GLY A 433 -7.64 -18.84 1.51
C GLY A 433 -8.76 -18.39 2.45
N TRP A 434 -8.51 -18.39 3.76
CA TRP A 434 -9.42 -17.91 4.79
C TRP A 434 -9.91 -16.46 4.58
N ARG A 435 -9.14 -15.66 3.86
CA ARG A 435 -9.46 -14.25 3.55
C ARG A 435 -10.65 -14.10 2.59
N ASN A 436 -11.04 -15.16 1.86
CA ASN A 436 -12.07 -15.15 0.83
C ASN A 436 -13.09 -16.29 1.04
N LYS A 437 -14.12 -16.08 1.85
CA LYS A 437 -15.14 -17.12 2.12
C LYS A 437 -15.80 -17.62 0.84
N GLY A 438 -16.22 -16.74 -0.06
CA GLY A 438 -16.94 -17.11 -1.28
C GLY A 438 -16.16 -18.01 -2.26
N ARG A 439 -14.83 -18.02 -2.20
CA ARG A 439 -13.99 -18.88 -3.04
C ARG A 439 -13.92 -20.32 -2.52
N PHE A 440 -13.98 -20.52 -1.19
CA PHE A 440 -13.87 -21.82 -0.55
C PHE A 440 -15.20 -22.53 -0.32
N GLU A 441 -16.33 -21.80 -0.25
CA GLU A 441 -17.67 -22.40 -0.28
C GLU A 441 -17.99 -23.05 -1.63
N GLN A 442 -17.38 -22.60 -2.73
CA GLN A 442 -17.52 -23.22 -4.05
C GLN A 442 -16.73 -24.52 -4.21
N THR A 443 -15.74 -24.79 -3.35
CA THR A 443 -14.94 -26.03 -3.32
C THR A 443 -15.51 -27.11 -2.40
N LYS A 444 -16.53 -26.79 -1.60
CA LYS A 444 -17.33 -27.82 -0.95
C LYS A 444 -18.07 -28.61 -2.05
N THR A 445 -17.73 -29.87 -2.14
CA THR A 445 -18.15 -30.82 -3.15
C THR A 445 -19.67 -30.77 -3.42
N ALA A 446 -20.07 -31.05 -4.64
CA ALA A 446 -21.45 -31.04 -5.14
C ALA A 446 -22.46 -31.87 -4.31
N SER A 447 -22.01 -32.69 -3.35
CA SER A 447 -22.83 -33.45 -2.41
C SER A 447 -23.43 -32.65 -1.24
N GLU A 448 -22.88 -31.45 -0.91
CA GLU A 448 -23.44 -30.61 0.17
C GLU A 448 -24.38 -29.48 -0.35
N LYS A 449 -24.45 -29.27 -1.66
CA LYS A 449 -25.29 -28.25 -2.28
C LYS A 449 -26.80 -28.52 -2.24
N GLN A 450 -27.24 -29.67 -1.77
CA GLN A 450 -28.66 -30.00 -1.68
C GLN A 450 -29.34 -29.58 -0.37
N ASN A 451 -28.59 -29.12 0.65
CA ASN A 451 -29.16 -28.79 1.97
C ASN A 451 -29.09 -27.32 2.41
N SER A 452 -28.59 -26.39 1.58
CA SER A 452 -28.45 -24.97 1.99
C SER A 452 -29.21 -23.94 1.14
N SER A 453 -30.26 -24.35 0.43
CA SER A 453 -31.08 -23.43 -0.37
C SER A 453 -32.27 -22.86 0.42
N GLN A 454 -32.06 -22.41 1.63
CA GLN A 454 -33.03 -21.54 2.35
C GLN A 454 -32.27 -20.76 3.44
N MET A 455 -31.99 -19.55 3.17
CA MET A 455 -31.61 -18.39 3.99
C MET A 455 -30.41 -17.64 3.33
N ASP A 456 -30.73 -16.55 2.67
CA ASP A 456 -30.03 -15.28 2.74
C ASP A 456 -30.45 -14.37 1.57
N GLU A 457 -31.51 -13.64 1.83
CA GLU A 457 -31.70 -12.31 1.22
C GLU A 457 -31.89 -11.36 2.40
N ASP A 458 -30.84 -10.69 2.80
CA ASP A 458 -30.96 -9.33 3.37
C ASP A 458 -29.60 -8.63 3.36
N GLY A 459 -29.59 -7.54 2.62
CA GLY A 459 -28.45 -6.77 2.19
C GLY A 459 -27.65 -6.06 3.26
N CYS A 460 -26.39 -5.91 2.96
CA CYS A 460 -25.53 -4.85 3.49
C CYS A 460 -24.79 -4.15 2.35
N LEU A 461 -25.30 -2.98 2.00
CA LEU A 461 -24.56 -1.92 1.28
C LEU A 461 -23.61 -1.18 2.22
#